data_bc8db1a85f05dbb1ecbdbf83a45547e5
#
_entry.id   bc8db1a85f05dbb1ecbdbf83a45547e5
#
_cell.length_a   1.000
_cell.length_b   1.000
_cell.length_c   1.000
_cell.angle_alpha   90.00
_cell.angle_beta   90.00
_cell.angle_gamma   90.00
#
_symmetry.space_group_name_H-M   'P 1'
#
loop_
_entity.id
_entity.type
_entity.pdbx_description
1 polymer ?
#
loop_
_entity_poly.entity_id
_entity_poly.type
_entity_poly.pdbx_seq_one_letter_code
_entity_poly.pdbx_strand_id
1 'polypeptide(L)'
;MTNHWVDIKNANLIVVMGGNAAEAHPVGFRWAMEAKIHNGAKLIVIDPRFTRTASVADFYTPIRSGTDITFLSGVLLYLIENNNINAEYVKHYTNANLLVRDDFAFDDGLFSGYDAEKRQYDKASWNYQFDENGYAMRDETLTHPRCVWNLLKQHVSRYTPDVVENICGTPKADFLKVCEVLASTSAADRTTTFLYALGWTQHT
;
A
#
# COMPACT_ATOMS: atom_id res chain seq x y z
N MET A 1 -14.44 8.29 1.07
CA MET A 1 -13.50 8.95 0.15
C MET A 1 -12.60 9.85 0.96
N THR A 2 -11.30 9.73 0.78
CA THR A 2 -10.32 10.57 1.49
C THR A 2 -10.26 11.97 0.86
N ASN A 3 -10.36 12.04 -0.48
CA ASN A 3 -10.26 13.28 -1.24
C ASN A 3 -11.51 13.48 -2.12
N HIS A 4 -11.72 14.70 -2.56
CA HIS A 4 -12.73 15.00 -3.56
C HIS A 4 -12.28 14.53 -4.95
N TRP A 5 -13.21 14.09 -5.82
CA TRP A 5 -12.89 13.63 -7.17
C TRP A 5 -12.10 14.67 -8.00
N VAL A 6 -12.39 15.95 -7.80
CA VAL A 6 -11.68 17.05 -8.49
C VAL A 6 -10.18 17.04 -8.22
N ASP A 7 -9.75 16.58 -7.05
CA ASP A 7 -8.33 16.56 -6.67
C ASP A 7 -7.50 15.56 -7.47
N ILE A 8 -8.12 14.58 -8.11
CA ILE A 8 -7.43 13.62 -8.98
C ILE A 8 -6.65 14.33 -10.08
N LYS A 9 -7.15 15.47 -10.58
CA LYS A 9 -6.46 16.26 -11.62
C LYS A 9 -5.07 16.75 -11.22
N ASN A 10 -4.79 16.84 -9.90
CA ASN A 10 -3.53 17.31 -9.36
C ASN A 10 -2.51 16.17 -9.16
N ALA A 11 -2.90 14.91 -9.37
CA ALA A 11 -2.00 13.77 -9.21
C ALA A 11 -0.91 13.73 -10.30
N ASN A 12 0.26 13.23 -9.94
CA ASN A 12 1.34 12.90 -10.86
C ASN A 12 1.25 11.47 -11.35
N LEU A 13 0.65 10.60 -10.53
CA LEU A 13 0.38 9.21 -10.85
C LEU A 13 -1.04 8.84 -10.38
N ILE A 14 -1.75 8.11 -11.21
CA ILE A 14 -3.04 7.53 -10.89
C ILE A 14 -2.93 6.02 -11.03
N VAL A 15 -3.21 5.29 -9.96
CA VAL A 15 -3.25 3.84 -9.95
C VAL A 15 -4.70 3.40 -9.79
N VAL A 16 -5.21 2.65 -10.75
CA VAL A 16 -6.53 2.01 -10.64
C VAL A 16 -6.29 0.52 -10.42
N MET A 17 -6.70 0.02 -9.27
CA MET A 17 -6.50 -1.38 -8.91
C MET A 17 -7.82 -2.01 -8.44
N GLY A 18 -8.22 -3.09 -9.12
CA GLY A 18 -9.46 -3.81 -8.80
C GLY A 18 -10.73 -2.98 -9.02
N GLY A 19 -10.73 -2.11 -10.04
CA GLY A 19 -11.86 -1.26 -10.37
C GLY A 19 -11.86 -0.80 -11.83
N ASN A 20 -13.05 -0.46 -12.35
CA ASN A 20 -13.24 0.02 -13.71
C ASN A 20 -13.89 1.42 -13.71
N ALA A 21 -13.12 2.41 -13.30
CA ALA A 21 -13.60 3.77 -13.07
C ALA A 21 -14.17 4.42 -14.34
N ALA A 22 -13.62 4.11 -15.52
CA ALA A 22 -14.10 4.65 -16.79
C ALA A 22 -15.55 4.23 -17.11
N GLU A 23 -15.99 3.05 -16.65
CA GLU A 23 -17.37 2.59 -16.83
C GLU A 23 -18.26 2.88 -15.61
N ALA A 24 -17.76 2.60 -14.41
CA ALA A 24 -18.56 2.73 -13.21
C ALA A 24 -18.74 4.18 -12.75
N HIS A 25 -17.79 5.07 -13.05
CA HIS A 25 -17.80 6.48 -12.65
C HIS A 25 -17.32 7.40 -13.79
N PRO A 26 -17.98 7.40 -14.95
CA PRO A 26 -17.47 8.09 -16.15
C PRO A 26 -17.27 9.59 -15.95
N VAL A 27 -18.15 10.24 -15.19
CA VAL A 27 -18.03 11.68 -14.89
C VAL A 27 -16.86 11.95 -13.95
N GLY A 28 -16.66 11.10 -12.93
CA GLY A 28 -15.51 11.18 -12.02
C GLY A 28 -14.19 10.89 -12.73
N PHE A 29 -14.19 9.92 -13.66
CA PHE A 29 -12.99 9.55 -14.41
C PHE A 29 -12.45 10.64 -15.32
N ARG A 30 -13.27 11.65 -15.68
CA ARG A 30 -12.79 12.84 -16.39
C ARG A 30 -11.62 13.52 -15.69
N TRP A 31 -11.60 13.54 -14.38
CA TRP A 31 -10.49 14.15 -13.62
C TRP A 31 -9.17 13.39 -13.77
N ALA A 32 -9.25 12.08 -13.97
CA ALA A 32 -8.06 11.29 -14.33
C ALA A 32 -7.54 11.64 -15.72
N MET A 33 -8.45 11.86 -16.68
CA MET A 33 -8.07 12.30 -18.02
C MET A 33 -7.53 13.73 -18.02
N GLU A 34 -8.10 14.63 -17.20
CA GLU A 34 -7.56 15.99 -17.01
C GLU A 34 -6.12 15.94 -16.45
N ALA A 35 -5.86 15.09 -15.47
CA ALA A 35 -4.49 14.89 -14.95
C ALA A 35 -3.52 14.44 -16.04
N LYS A 36 -3.92 13.49 -16.89
CA LYS A 36 -3.08 13.01 -18.01
C LYS A 36 -2.80 14.10 -19.02
N ILE A 37 -3.81 14.86 -19.43
CA ILE A 37 -3.72 15.82 -20.53
C ILE A 37 -2.98 17.09 -20.09
N HIS A 38 -3.29 17.58 -18.90
CA HIS A 38 -2.84 18.91 -18.47
C HIS A 38 -1.73 18.88 -17.40
N ASN A 39 -1.60 17.78 -16.66
CA ASN A 39 -0.57 17.63 -15.61
C ASN A 39 0.49 16.56 -15.95
N GLY A 40 0.38 15.92 -17.12
CA GLY A 40 1.32 14.87 -17.53
C GLY A 40 1.31 13.62 -16.64
N ALA A 41 0.22 13.41 -15.88
CA ALA A 41 0.08 12.28 -14.99
C ALA A 41 0.14 10.95 -15.75
N LYS A 42 0.74 9.93 -15.14
CA LYS A 42 0.67 8.56 -15.63
C LYS A 42 -0.55 7.86 -15.05
N LEU A 43 -1.16 6.98 -15.83
CA LEU A 43 -2.26 6.11 -15.41
C LEU A 43 -1.81 4.65 -15.49
N ILE A 44 -1.80 3.97 -14.35
CA ILE A 44 -1.53 2.53 -14.25
C ILE A 44 -2.82 1.81 -13.88
N VAL A 45 -3.06 0.66 -14.52
CA VAL A 45 -4.18 -0.22 -14.18
C VAL A 45 -3.66 -1.60 -13.81
N ILE A 46 -4.09 -2.08 -12.66
CA ILE A 46 -3.79 -3.41 -12.12
C ILE A 46 -5.14 -4.10 -11.89
N ASP A 47 -5.46 -5.07 -12.74
CA ASP A 47 -6.79 -5.70 -12.71
C ASP A 47 -6.72 -7.10 -13.32
N PRO A 48 -7.46 -8.09 -12.83
CA PRO A 48 -7.55 -9.41 -13.45
C PRO A 48 -8.05 -9.36 -14.89
N ARG A 49 -8.78 -8.31 -15.25
CA ARG A 49 -9.40 -8.12 -16.56
C ARG A 49 -8.90 -6.83 -17.22
N PHE A 50 -8.64 -6.90 -18.53
CA PHE A 50 -8.40 -5.69 -19.33
C PHE A 50 -9.71 -4.93 -19.51
N THR A 51 -9.87 -3.84 -18.74
CA THR A 51 -11.09 -3.02 -18.67
C THR A 51 -11.04 -1.82 -19.61
N ARG A 52 -12.15 -1.07 -19.72
CA ARG A 52 -12.14 0.24 -20.40
C ARG A 52 -11.17 1.24 -19.77
N THR A 53 -11.01 1.19 -18.46
CA THR A 53 -9.97 1.98 -17.77
C THR A 53 -8.57 1.60 -18.24
N ALA A 54 -8.32 0.29 -18.39
CA ALA A 54 -7.04 -0.22 -18.90
C ALA A 54 -6.76 0.22 -20.34
N SER A 55 -7.78 0.35 -21.18
CA SER A 55 -7.61 0.75 -22.59
C SER A 55 -7.05 2.16 -22.78
N VAL A 56 -7.14 3.03 -21.78
CA VAL A 56 -6.61 4.41 -21.79
C VAL A 56 -5.44 4.60 -20.83
N ALA A 57 -4.97 3.51 -20.20
CA ALA A 57 -3.82 3.52 -19.31
C ALA A 57 -2.49 3.63 -20.07
N ASP A 58 -1.49 4.21 -19.42
CA ASP A 58 -0.11 4.20 -19.91
C ASP A 58 0.54 2.84 -19.68
N PHE A 59 0.05 2.10 -18.67
CA PHE A 59 0.51 0.76 -18.35
C PHE A 59 -0.61 -0.07 -17.71
N TYR A 60 -0.75 -1.31 -18.15
CA TYR A 60 -1.64 -2.31 -17.58
C TYR A 60 -0.85 -3.56 -17.22
N THR A 61 -1.14 -4.13 -16.06
CA THR A 61 -0.64 -5.44 -15.67
C THR A 61 -1.74 -6.28 -15.04
N PRO A 62 -1.79 -7.59 -15.36
CA PRO A 62 -2.77 -8.50 -14.76
C PRO A 62 -2.37 -8.86 -13.33
N ILE A 63 -3.39 -9.22 -12.53
CA ILE A 63 -3.23 -9.79 -11.19
C ILE A 63 -4.27 -10.90 -10.99
N ARG A 64 -3.94 -11.97 -10.26
CA ARG A 64 -4.94 -12.93 -9.80
C ARG A 64 -5.83 -12.32 -8.74
N SER A 65 -7.14 -12.54 -8.85
CA SER A 65 -8.10 -12.10 -7.83
C SER A 65 -7.74 -12.65 -6.45
N GLY A 66 -7.87 -11.81 -5.42
CA GLY A 66 -7.59 -12.19 -4.03
C GLY A 66 -6.11 -12.19 -3.64
N THR A 67 -5.20 -11.68 -4.48
CA THR A 67 -3.75 -11.62 -4.18
C THR A 67 -3.23 -10.21 -3.95
N ASP A 68 -4.12 -9.24 -3.76
CA ASP A 68 -3.81 -7.82 -3.60
C ASP A 68 -2.86 -7.56 -2.43
N ILE A 69 -3.02 -8.25 -1.31
CA ILE A 69 -2.15 -8.13 -0.13
C ILE A 69 -0.70 -8.46 -0.50
N THR A 70 -0.47 -9.55 -1.24
CA THR A 70 0.87 -9.95 -1.67
C THR A 70 1.48 -8.91 -2.61
N PHE A 71 0.70 -8.43 -3.58
CA PHE A 71 1.15 -7.42 -4.53
C PHE A 71 1.54 -6.11 -3.82
N LEU A 72 0.67 -5.58 -2.97
CA LEU A 72 0.90 -4.32 -2.25
C LEU A 72 2.03 -4.45 -1.21
N SER A 73 2.15 -5.59 -0.54
CA SER A 73 3.26 -5.85 0.38
C SER A 73 4.60 -5.93 -0.35
N GLY A 74 4.62 -6.49 -1.56
CA GLY A 74 5.80 -6.46 -2.42
C GLY A 74 6.18 -5.04 -2.88
N VAL A 75 5.19 -4.19 -3.18
CA VAL A 75 5.42 -2.76 -3.46
C VAL A 75 6.04 -2.07 -2.24
N LEU A 76 5.50 -2.32 -1.04
CA LEU A 76 6.07 -1.76 0.20
C LEU A 76 7.52 -2.21 0.40
N LEU A 77 7.81 -3.50 0.20
CA LEU A 77 9.17 -4.01 0.28
C LEU A 77 10.10 -3.26 -0.67
N TYR A 78 9.72 -3.13 -1.95
CA TYR A 78 10.51 -2.43 -2.95
C TYR A 78 10.80 -0.98 -2.54
N LEU A 79 9.77 -0.23 -2.10
CA LEU A 79 9.91 1.17 -1.69
C LEU A 79 10.85 1.31 -0.49
N ILE A 80 10.74 0.41 0.50
CA ILE A 80 11.56 0.40 1.71
C ILE A 80 13.03 0.07 1.38
N GLU A 81 13.28 -1.00 0.61
CA GLU A 81 14.63 -1.46 0.27
C GLU A 81 15.40 -0.45 -0.58
N ASN A 82 14.69 0.29 -1.44
CA ASN A 82 15.29 1.30 -2.30
C ASN A 82 15.26 2.72 -1.70
N ASN A 83 14.87 2.86 -0.42
CA ASN A 83 14.73 4.14 0.27
C ASN A 83 13.84 5.16 -0.47
N ASN A 84 12.84 4.67 -1.19
CA ASN A 84 11.87 5.49 -1.93
C ASN A 84 10.66 5.84 -1.05
N ILE A 85 10.92 6.50 0.07
CA ILE A 85 9.91 6.93 1.05
C ILE A 85 10.05 8.42 1.34
N ASN A 86 8.94 9.07 1.64
CA ASN A 86 8.96 10.40 2.25
C ASN A 86 9.16 10.23 3.77
N ALA A 87 10.42 10.27 4.22
CA ALA A 87 10.77 10.00 5.62
C ALA A 87 10.10 10.97 6.61
N GLU A 88 9.97 12.24 6.26
CA GLU A 88 9.30 13.24 7.09
C GLU A 88 7.81 12.92 7.25
N TYR A 89 7.15 12.56 6.14
CA TYR A 89 5.76 12.14 6.20
C TYR A 89 5.57 10.87 7.06
N VAL A 90 6.43 9.86 6.83
CA VAL A 90 6.38 8.59 7.57
C VAL A 90 6.52 8.81 9.07
N LYS A 91 7.44 9.66 9.50
CA LYS A 91 7.67 9.96 10.92
C LYS A 91 6.53 10.75 11.57
N HIS A 92 6.02 11.77 10.90
CA HIS A 92 5.14 12.74 11.52
C HIS A 92 3.65 12.45 11.31
N TYR A 93 3.28 11.70 10.26
CA TYR A 93 1.88 11.49 9.90
C TYR A 93 1.46 10.01 9.89
N THR A 94 2.35 9.10 10.33
CA THR A 94 2.03 7.68 10.51
C THR A 94 2.43 7.21 11.91
N ASN A 95 2.10 5.97 12.25
CA ASN A 95 2.53 5.33 13.49
C ASN A 95 3.89 4.63 13.37
N ALA A 96 4.63 4.85 12.30
CA ALA A 96 5.86 4.12 12.01
C ALA A 96 6.92 4.23 13.11
N ASN A 97 7.00 5.37 13.80
CA ASN A 97 7.95 5.64 14.86
C ASN A 97 7.49 5.20 16.26
N LEU A 98 6.27 4.66 16.40
CA LEU A 98 5.79 4.22 17.71
C LEU A 98 6.40 2.89 18.13
N LEU A 99 6.68 2.72 19.43
CA LEU A 99 7.21 1.48 19.97
C LEU A 99 6.08 0.54 20.38
N VAL A 100 6.08 -0.64 19.79
CA VAL A 100 5.10 -1.70 20.07
C VAL A 100 5.52 -2.44 21.36
N ARG A 101 4.55 -2.86 22.16
CA ARG A 101 4.78 -3.63 23.38
C ARG A 101 5.65 -4.85 23.12
N ASP A 102 6.45 -5.25 24.12
CA ASP A 102 7.39 -6.37 23.99
C ASP A 102 6.67 -7.73 23.87
N ASP A 103 5.48 -7.84 24.45
CA ASP A 103 4.63 -9.02 24.40
C ASP A 103 3.80 -9.17 23.11
N PHE A 104 3.84 -8.18 22.20
CA PHE A 104 3.29 -8.34 20.85
C PHE A 104 4.20 -9.21 19.99
N ALA A 105 3.63 -10.24 19.38
CA ALA A 105 4.33 -11.13 18.44
C ALA A 105 3.46 -11.43 17.22
N PHE A 106 4.13 -11.83 16.15
CA PHE A 106 3.52 -12.44 14.97
C PHE A 106 4.37 -13.66 14.61
N ASP A 107 3.84 -14.85 14.81
CA ASP A 107 4.52 -16.10 14.60
C ASP A 107 3.61 -17.09 13.89
N ASP A 108 4.15 -17.80 12.90
CA ASP A 108 3.45 -18.81 12.09
C ASP A 108 2.06 -18.38 11.58
N GLY A 109 1.95 -17.11 11.15
CA GLY A 109 0.72 -16.54 10.60
C GLY A 109 -0.30 -16.07 11.64
N LEU A 110 0.00 -16.17 12.93
CA LEU A 110 -0.87 -15.77 14.03
C LEU A 110 -0.26 -14.62 14.84
N PHE A 111 -1.11 -13.70 15.28
CA PHE A 111 -0.71 -12.67 16.23
C PHE A 111 -0.77 -13.23 17.67
N SER A 112 0.00 -12.59 18.57
CA SER A 112 -0.06 -12.89 20.00
C SER A 112 -1.48 -12.77 20.56
N GLY A 113 -1.81 -13.60 21.54
CA GLY A 113 -3.13 -13.65 22.18
C GLY A 113 -4.17 -14.50 21.46
N TYR A 114 -3.79 -15.31 20.48
CA TYR A 114 -4.71 -16.23 19.84
C TYR A 114 -5.11 -17.39 20.77
N ASP A 115 -6.41 -17.56 20.96
CA ASP A 115 -7.01 -18.69 21.69
C ASP A 115 -7.60 -19.66 20.64
N ALA A 116 -6.97 -20.82 20.48
CA ALA A 116 -7.35 -21.82 19.48
C ALA A 116 -8.70 -22.50 19.77
N GLU A 117 -9.08 -22.61 21.04
CA GLU A 117 -10.36 -23.25 21.44
C GLU A 117 -11.52 -22.33 21.10
N LYS A 118 -11.40 -21.04 21.43
CA LYS A 118 -12.43 -20.03 21.19
C LYS A 118 -12.36 -19.42 19.78
N ARG A 119 -11.29 -19.69 19.03
CA ARG A 119 -10.99 -19.08 17.72
C ARG A 119 -11.09 -17.56 17.73
N GLN A 120 -10.53 -16.93 18.74
CA GLN A 120 -10.56 -15.48 18.93
C GLN A 120 -9.22 -14.98 19.50
N TYR A 121 -9.01 -13.67 19.45
CA TYR A 121 -7.82 -13.02 19.98
C TYR A 121 -8.11 -12.27 21.27
N ASP A 122 -7.25 -12.46 22.28
CA ASP A 122 -7.03 -11.45 23.31
C ASP A 122 -6.05 -10.41 22.75
N LYS A 123 -6.53 -9.20 22.57
CA LYS A 123 -5.78 -8.09 21.96
C LYS A 123 -4.99 -7.25 22.98
N ALA A 124 -4.86 -7.69 24.23
CA ALA A 124 -4.18 -6.94 25.28
C ALA A 124 -2.73 -6.56 24.93
N SER A 125 -2.03 -7.46 24.19
CA SER A 125 -0.66 -7.22 23.70
C SER A 125 -0.58 -6.30 22.47
N TRP A 126 -1.71 -6.00 21.79
CA TRP A 126 -1.74 -5.21 20.55
C TRP A 126 -1.77 -3.72 20.86
N ASN A 127 -0.75 -3.24 21.53
CA ASN A 127 -0.68 -1.85 21.98
C ASN A 127 0.75 -1.34 21.90
N TYR A 128 0.94 -0.06 22.19
CA TYR A 128 2.24 0.59 22.24
C TYR A 128 2.80 0.57 23.67
N GLN A 129 4.08 0.84 23.79
CA GLN A 129 4.71 1.19 25.05
C GLN A 129 4.34 2.63 25.41
N PHE A 130 4.06 2.90 26.66
CA PHE A 130 3.68 4.22 27.15
C PHE A 130 4.71 4.76 28.14
N ASP A 131 4.91 6.08 28.13
CA ASP A 131 5.71 6.80 29.11
C ASP A 131 4.94 7.01 30.42
N GLU A 132 5.59 7.65 31.40
CA GLU A 132 5.02 7.97 32.72
C GLU A 132 3.78 8.89 32.65
N ASN A 133 3.63 9.63 31.55
CA ASN A 133 2.50 10.55 31.32
C ASN A 133 1.38 9.90 30.51
N GLY A 134 1.54 8.64 30.09
CA GLY A 134 0.56 7.90 29.29
C GLY A 134 0.62 8.21 27.79
N TYR A 135 1.70 8.81 27.28
CA TYR A 135 1.92 8.99 25.85
C TYR A 135 2.66 7.81 25.25
N ALA A 136 2.28 7.42 24.02
CA ALA A 136 2.98 6.36 23.30
C ALA A 136 4.43 6.76 23.03
N MET A 137 5.36 5.88 23.42
CA MET A 137 6.79 6.07 23.21
C MET A 137 7.14 6.04 21.73
N ARG A 138 8.12 6.87 21.33
CA ARG A 138 8.53 7.05 19.93
C ARG A 138 10.03 6.87 19.75
N ASP A 139 10.40 6.38 18.59
CA ASP A 139 11.77 6.41 18.09
C ASP A 139 11.86 7.25 16.81
N GLU A 140 12.31 8.48 16.96
CA GLU A 140 12.46 9.42 15.83
C GLU A 140 13.55 8.98 14.82
N THR A 141 14.40 8.03 15.21
CA THR A 141 15.46 7.49 14.33
C THR A 141 14.98 6.32 13.48
N LEU A 142 13.84 5.71 13.80
CA LEU A 142 13.31 4.49 13.18
C LEU A 142 14.27 3.28 13.24
N THR A 143 15.14 3.23 14.28
CA THR A 143 16.16 2.17 14.43
C THR A 143 15.82 1.15 15.51
N HIS A 144 14.95 1.50 16.46
CA HIS A 144 14.58 0.61 17.56
C HIS A 144 13.87 -0.65 17.03
N PRO A 145 14.26 -1.87 17.47
CA PRO A 145 13.71 -3.12 16.94
C PRO A 145 12.21 -3.29 17.17
N ARG A 146 11.66 -2.65 18.21
CA ARG A 146 10.20 -2.65 18.50
C ARG A 146 9.46 -1.49 17.85
N CYS A 147 10.12 -0.64 17.07
CA CYS A 147 9.47 0.38 16.26
C CYS A 147 8.58 -0.28 15.19
N VAL A 148 7.36 0.24 15.00
CA VAL A 148 6.43 -0.25 13.97
C VAL A 148 7.11 -0.36 12.61
N TRP A 149 7.96 0.61 12.27
CA TRP A 149 8.73 0.62 11.02
C TRP A 149 9.57 -0.64 10.82
N ASN A 150 10.31 -1.06 11.84
CA ASN A 150 11.18 -2.23 11.74
C ASN A 150 10.39 -3.55 11.77
N LEU A 151 9.30 -3.61 12.53
CA LEU A 151 8.38 -4.75 12.50
C LEU A 151 7.70 -4.89 11.12
N LEU A 152 7.30 -3.77 10.50
CA LEU A 152 6.76 -3.76 9.14
C LEU A 152 7.80 -4.24 8.11
N LYS A 153 9.04 -3.73 8.18
CA LYS A 153 10.14 -4.19 7.31
C LYS A 153 10.35 -5.70 7.41
N GLN A 154 10.40 -6.22 8.62
CA GLN A 154 10.53 -7.65 8.86
C GLN A 154 9.34 -8.43 8.28
N HIS A 155 8.12 -7.92 8.46
CA HIS A 155 6.91 -8.57 7.96
C HIS A 155 6.88 -8.63 6.44
N VAL A 156 7.17 -7.53 5.74
CA VAL A 156 7.09 -7.48 4.28
C VAL A 156 8.27 -8.11 3.56
N SER A 157 9.39 -8.39 4.24
CA SER A 157 10.60 -8.99 3.63
C SER A 157 10.37 -10.31 2.89
N ARG A 158 9.30 -11.03 3.22
CA ARG A 158 8.89 -12.27 2.55
C ARG A 158 8.28 -12.06 1.16
N TYR A 159 7.81 -10.86 0.83
CA TYR A 159 7.09 -10.58 -0.40
C TYR A 159 8.03 -10.10 -1.51
N THR A 160 9.04 -10.91 -1.80
CA THR A 160 10.00 -10.62 -2.89
C THR A 160 9.31 -10.55 -4.25
N PRO A 161 9.91 -9.91 -5.28
CA PRO A 161 9.34 -9.88 -6.63
C PRO A 161 9.03 -11.26 -7.22
N ASP A 162 9.84 -12.29 -6.88
CA ASP A 162 9.59 -13.67 -7.32
C ASP A 162 8.37 -14.28 -6.62
N VAL A 163 8.17 -13.97 -5.35
CA VAL A 163 6.96 -14.37 -4.60
C VAL A 163 5.73 -13.69 -5.16
N VAL A 164 5.82 -12.40 -5.49
CA VAL A 164 4.72 -11.66 -6.12
C VAL A 164 4.36 -12.28 -7.47
N GLU A 165 5.33 -12.55 -8.35
CA GLU A 165 5.08 -13.20 -9.63
C GLU A 165 4.39 -14.55 -9.45
N ASN A 166 4.90 -15.39 -8.56
CA ASN A 166 4.36 -16.73 -8.31
C ASN A 166 2.91 -16.70 -7.78
N ILE A 167 2.63 -15.85 -6.81
CA ILE A 167 1.32 -15.77 -6.15
C ILE A 167 0.33 -14.97 -6.98
N CYS A 168 0.73 -13.77 -7.43
CA CYS A 168 -0.17 -12.84 -8.11
C CYS A 168 -0.31 -13.14 -9.61
N GLY A 169 0.62 -13.89 -10.20
CA GLY A 169 0.64 -14.14 -11.65
C GLY A 169 0.97 -12.89 -12.48
N THR A 170 1.35 -11.80 -11.83
CA THR A 170 1.87 -10.60 -12.47
C THR A 170 3.31 -10.87 -12.90
N PRO A 171 3.69 -10.69 -14.18
CA PRO A 171 5.08 -10.84 -14.59
C PRO A 171 6.02 -9.95 -13.76
N LYS A 172 7.13 -10.52 -13.30
CA LYS A 172 8.11 -9.81 -12.45
C LYS A 172 8.55 -8.47 -13.04
N ALA A 173 8.80 -8.42 -14.34
CA ALA A 173 9.19 -7.19 -15.03
C ALA A 173 8.10 -6.12 -14.95
N ASP A 174 6.83 -6.50 -15.08
CA ASP A 174 5.70 -5.60 -14.99
C ASP A 174 5.50 -5.10 -13.56
N PHE A 175 5.65 -6.01 -12.59
CA PHE A 175 5.60 -5.65 -11.16
C PHE A 175 6.69 -4.62 -10.81
N LEU A 176 7.94 -4.86 -11.22
CA LEU A 176 9.03 -3.92 -10.96
C LEU A 176 8.80 -2.57 -11.62
N LYS A 177 8.24 -2.54 -12.83
CA LYS A 177 7.86 -1.30 -13.51
C LYS A 177 6.80 -0.52 -12.74
N VAL A 178 5.81 -1.19 -12.16
CA VAL A 178 4.82 -0.55 -11.27
C VAL A 178 5.52 0.06 -10.05
N CYS A 179 6.43 -0.69 -9.43
CA CYS A 179 7.20 -0.21 -8.27
C CYS A 179 8.04 1.04 -8.61
N GLU A 180 8.74 1.04 -9.73
CA GLU A 180 9.57 2.17 -10.21
C GLU A 180 8.72 3.43 -10.43
N VAL A 181 7.55 3.28 -11.08
CA VAL A 181 6.66 4.41 -11.33
C VAL A 181 6.07 4.95 -10.03
N LEU A 182 5.69 4.08 -9.08
CA LEU A 182 5.26 4.49 -7.74
C LEU A 182 6.39 5.21 -6.99
N ALA A 183 7.62 4.69 -7.04
CA ALA A 183 8.79 5.30 -6.42
C ALA A 183 9.07 6.71 -6.95
N SER A 184 8.75 6.99 -8.21
CA SER A 184 8.93 8.33 -8.82
C SER A 184 8.07 9.43 -8.17
N THR A 185 7.11 9.06 -7.33
CA THR A 185 6.23 9.99 -6.60
C THR A 185 6.49 10.02 -5.10
N SER A 186 7.64 9.53 -4.63
CA SER A 186 8.00 9.53 -3.20
C SER A 186 8.44 10.92 -2.67
N ALA A 187 8.69 11.89 -3.53
CA ALA A 187 9.05 13.25 -3.14
C ALA A 187 7.86 14.01 -2.56
N ALA A 188 8.13 15.00 -1.71
CA ALA A 188 7.11 15.77 -0.98
C ALA A 188 6.20 16.60 -1.91
N ASP A 189 6.67 16.96 -3.11
CA ASP A 189 5.95 17.73 -4.13
C ASP A 189 5.22 16.85 -5.17
N ARG A 190 5.20 15.54 -4.96
CA ARG A 190 4.60 14.56 -5.85
C ARG A 190 3.47 13.81 -5.16
N THR A 191 2.46 13.44 -5.94
CA THR A 191 1.27 12.74 -5.41
C THR A 191 0.85 11.59 -6.30
N THR A 192 0.64 10.43 -5.65
CA THR A 192 -0.07 9.29 -6.25
C THR A 192 -1.49 9.22 -5.71
N THR A 193 -2.46 9.05 -6.58
CA THR A 193 -3.85 8.78 -6.21
C THR A 193 -4.20 7.34 -6.56
N PHE A 194 -4.75 6.60 -5.57
CA PHE A 194 -5.28 5.26 -5.78
C PHE A 194 -6.81 5.31 -5.96
N LEU A 195 -7.29 4.73 -7.04
CA LEU A 195 -8.70 4.46 -7.29
C LEU A 195 -8.93 2.96 -7.16
N TYR A 196 -9.70 2.55 -6.20
CA TYR A 196 -10.04 1.15 -5.97
C TYR A 196 -11.53 0.98 -5.74
N ALA A 197 -12.01 -0.24 -5.87
CA ALA A 197 -13.40 -0.58 -5.63
C ALA A 197 -13.50 -1.97 -4.96
N LEU A 198 -14.47 -2.77 -5.37
CA LEU A 198 -14.80 -4.05 -4.78
C LEU A 198 -13.65 -5.07 -4.80
N GLY A 199 -12.73 -4.95 -5.75
CA GLY A 199 -11.54 -5.80 -5.85
C GLY A 199 -10.66 -5.77 -4.59
N TRP A 200 -10.63 -4.66 -3.85
CA TRP A 200 -9.91 -4.56 -2.58
C TRP A 200 -10.77 -4.84 -1.35
N THR A 201 -12.05 -4.53 -1.42
CA THR A 201 -12.90 -4.45 -0.23
C THR A 201 -13.80 -5.65 -0.03
N GLN A 202 -13.96 -6.52 -1.02
CA GLN A 202 -14.90 -7.65 -0.99
C GLN A 202 -14.29 -9.02 -1.33
N HIS A 203 -12.97 -9.13 -1.31
CA HIS A 203 -12.27 -10.41 -1.30
C HIS A 203 -11.96 -10.85 0.14
N THR A 204 -12.12 -12.14 0.39
CA THR A 204 -11.76 -12.80 1.66
C THR A 204 -10.51 -13.63 1.48
#